data_26d183b6ff0b061ab53c2547ef68a731
#
_entry.id   26d183b6ff0b061ab53c2547ef68a731
#
_cell.length_a   1.000
_cell.length_b   1.000
_cell.length_c   1.000
_cell.angle_alpha   90.00
_cell.angle_beta   90.00
_cell.angle_gamma   90.00
#
_symmetry.space_group_name_H-M   'P 1'
#
loop_
_entity.id
_entity.type
_entity.pdbx_description
1 polymer ?
#
loop_
_entity_poly.entity_id
_entity_poly.type
_entity_poly.pdbx_seq_one_letter_code
_entity_poly.pdbx_strand_id
1 'polypeptide(L)'
;MYSVEFAYNIVPSDEAGQGLSNLLIRQLAAIESGKGLQQAARSLGVSYRYFWGQIEIWEERFGQKLVIREQGKRARLSPLGQKLLWAERTVMANYAVQMEKMRTELNAAFAAACNPDADIVTIAGCFDPWLAPLPALLFP
;
A
#
# COMPACT_ATOMS: atom_id res chain seq x y z
N MET A 1 15.28 -20.07 2.39
CA MET A 1 15.13 -19.06 1.34
C MET A 1 14.61 -17.78 1.98
N TYR A 2 15.31 -16.68 1.90
CA TYR A 2 14.93 -15.40 2.52
C TYR A 2 14.28 -14.51 1.47
N SER A 3 13.25 -13.75 1.87
CA SER A 3 12.60 -12.74 1.05
C SER A 3 12.52 -11.43 1.83
N VAL A 4 12.97 -10.34 1.22
CA VAL A 4 12.81 -9.00 1.77
C VAL A 4 11.68 -8.31 1.03
N GLU A 5 10.68 -7.83 1.78
CA GLU A 5 9.58 -7.06 1.26
C GLU A 5 9.63 -5.64 1.83
N PHE A 6 9.42 -4.65 0.97
CA PHE A 6 9.27 -3.25 1.38
C PHE A 6 7.81 -2.83 1.28
N ALA A 7 7.34 -2.16 2.32
CA ALA A 7 6.03 -1.55 2.33
C ALA A 7 6.16 -0.05 2.67
N TYR A 8 5.35 0.78 2.04
CA TYR A 8 5.22 2.19 2.40
C TYR A 8 3.76 2.48 2.76
N ASN A 9 3.58 3.48 3.61
CA ASN A 9 2.27 3.93 4.01
C ASN A 9 2.13 5.43 3.73
N ILE A 10 0.99 5.83 3.19
CA ILE A 10 0.58 7.23 3.12
C ILE A 10 -0.18 7.53 4.42
N VAL A 11 0.28 8.50 5.19
CA VAL A 11 -0.29 8.84 6.49
C VAL A 11 -0.85 10.26 6.44
N PRO A 12 -2.07 10.51 6.94
CA PRO A 12 -2.53 11.87 7.17
C PRO A 12 -1.59 12.58 8.16
N SER A 13 -1.27 13.86 7.90
CA SER A 13 -0.24 14.60 8.64
C SER A 13 -0.55 14.86 10.12
N ASP A 14 -1.79 14.71 10.51
CA ASP A 14 -2.34 14.94 11.85
C ASP A 14 -2.55 13.67 12.69
N GLU A 15 -2.38 12.50 12.10
CA GLU A 15 -2.51 11.23 12.80
C GLU A 15 -1.18 10.44 12.75
N ALA A 16 -0.42 10.53 13.83
CA ALA A 16 0.74 9.66 14.01
C ALA A 16 0.29 8.19 14.17
N GLY A 17 0.53 7.34 13.17
CA GLY A 17 0.58 5.92 13.38
C GLY A 17 -0.34 4.99 12.60
N GLN A 18 -1.31 5.48 11.82
CA GLN A 18 -2.09 4.59 10.94
C GLN A 18 -2.02 5.04 9.49
N GLY A 19 -1.07 4.50 8.77
CA GLY A 19 -0.96 4.70 7.33
C GLY A 19 -2.19 4.21 6.57
N LEU A 20 -2.42 4.79 5.39
CA LEU A 20 -3.39 4.28 4.42
C LEU A 20 -3.11 2.79 4.22
N SER A 21 -4.06 1.95 4.60
CA SER A 21 -3.90 0.53 4.42
C SER A 21 -3.79 0.22 2.92
N ASN A 22 -2.89 -0.66 2.57
CA ASN A 22 -2.75 -1.18 1.21
C ASN A 22 -4.11 -1.71 0.67
N LEU A 23 -5.01 -2.09 1.56
CA LEU A 23 -6.37 -2.50 1.23
C LEU A 23 -7.19 -1.35 0.64
N LEU A 24 -7.14 -0.13 1.21
CA LEU A 24 -7.88 1.02 0.66
C LEU A 24 -7.45 1.32 -0.78
N ILE A 25 -6.15 1.36 -1.04
CA ILE A 25 -5.62 1.60 -2.39
C ILE A 25 -6.13 0.53 -3.37
N ARG A 26 -6.10 -0.75 -2.96
CA ARG A 26 -6.63 -1.84 -3.77
C ARG A 26 -8.14 -1.73 -3.99
N GLN A 27 -8.89 -1.26 -3.00
CA GLN A 27 -10.33 -1.00 -3.12
C GLN A 27 -10.61 0.13 -4.12
N LEU A 28 -9.88 1.25 -4.04
CA LEU A 28 -10.02 2.36 -4.99
C LEU A 28 -9.68 1.92 -6.41
N ALA A 29 -8.60 1.17 -6.61
CA ALA A 29 -8.23 0.61 -7.91
C ALA A 29 -9.30 -0.33 -8.47
N ALA A 30 -9.90 -1.16 -7.63
CA ALA A 30 -10.99 -2.05 -8.04
C ALA A 30 -12.26 -1.29 -8.45
N ILE A 31 -12.57 -0.16 -7.81
CA ILE A 31 -13.69 0.72 -8.20
C ILE A 31 -13.39 1.41 -9.52
N GLU A 32 -12.16 1.92 -9.71
CA GLU A 32 -11.75 2.58 -10.95
C GLU A 32 -11.89 1.65 -12.16
N SER A 33 -11.66 0.34 -11.99
CA SER A 33 -11.83 -0.65 -13.07
C SER A 33 -13.27 -0.77 -13.61
N GLY A 34 -14.23 -0.09 -13.00
CA GLY A 34 -15.61 0.03 -13.47
C GLY A 34 -16.48 -1.24 -13.33
N LYS A 35 -16.00 -2.26 -12.62
CA LYS A 35 -16.71 -3.54 -12.47
C LYS A 35 -17.88 -3.51 -11.49
N GLY A 36 -18.12 -2.36 -10.82
CA GLY A 36 -19.14 -2.23 -9.77
C GLY A 36 -18.66 -2.72 -8.40
N LEU A 37 -19.25 -2.16 -7.33
CA LEU A 37 -18.78 -2.36 -5.96
C LEU A 37 -18.82 -3.82 -5.49
N GLN A 38 -19.86 -4.57 -5.85
CA GLN A 38 -19.97 -5.99 -5.47
C GLN A 38 -18.87 -6.84 -6.10
N GLN A 39 -18.59 -6.59 -7.38
CA GLN A 39 -17.54 -7.33 -8.07
C GLN A 39 -16.14 -6.89 -7.62
N ALA A 40 -15.96 -5.61 -7.29
CA ALA A 40 -14.75 -5.11 -6.67
C ALA A 40 -14.48 -5.81 -5.32
N ALA A 41 -15.49 -5.92 -4.44
CA ALA A 41 -15.35 -6.64 -3.18
C ALA A 41 -14.99 -8.12 -3.40
N ARG A 42 -15.68 -8.80 -4.32
CA ARG A 42 -15.38 -10.21 -4.65
C ARG A 42 -13.97 -10.40 -5.19
N SER A 43 -13.48 -9.49 -6.04
CA SER A 43 -12.12 -9.58 -6.60
C SER A 43 -11.02 -9.43 -5.53
N LEU A 44 -11.34 -8.80 -4.40
CA LEU A 44 -10.44 -8.66 -3.26
C LEU A 44 -10.66 -9.73 -2.17
N GLY A 45 -11.60 -10.65 -2.37
CA GLY A 45 -11.89 -11.72 -1.42
C GLY A 45 -12.55 -11.24 -0.13
N VAL A 46 -13.23 -10.09 -0.16
CA VAL A 46 -13.88 -9.50 1.03
C VAL A 46 -15.39 -9.38 0.83
N SER A 47 -16.15 -9.34 1.95
CA SER A 47 -17.58 -9.09 1.87
C SER A 47 -17.85 -7.64 1.44
N TYR A 48 -18.99 -7.41 0.76
CA TYR A 48 -19.41 -6.08 0.36
C TYR A 48 -19.52 -5.11 1.55
N ARG A 49 -20.05 -5.59 2.68
CA ARG A 49 -20.19 -4.80 3.91
C ARG A 49 -18.85 -4.37 4.46
N TYR A 50 -17.89 -5.28 4.51
CA TYR A 50 -16.52 -4.96 4.94
C TYR A 50 -15.83 -3.99 3.98
N PHE A 51 -15.94 -4.26 2.67
CA PHE A 51 -15.40 -3.41 1.62
C PHE A 51 -15.88 -1.96 1.77
N TRP A 52 -17.19 -1.78 1.92
CA TRP A 52 -17.79 -0.46 2.05
C TRP A 52 -17.45 0.20 3.38
N GLY A 53 -17.51 -0.53 4.48
CA GLY A 53 -17.18 -0.01 5.82
C GLY A 53 -15.76 0.54 5.91
N GLN A 54 -14.79 -0.09 5.24
CA GLN A 54 -13.42 0.44 5.18
C GLN A 54 -13.35 1.77 4.43
N ILE A 55 -14.08 1.92 3.33
CA ILE A 55 -14.14 3.18 2.59
C ILE A 55 -14.78 4.28 3.46
N GLU A 56 -15.87 3.99 4.15
CA GLU A 56 -16.56 4.95 5.02
C GLU A 56 -15.66 5.44 6.16
N ILE A 57 -14.90 4.56 6.80
CA ILE A 57 -13.92 4.92 7.84
C ILE A 57 -12.91 5.94 7.29
N TRP A 58 -12.39 5.72 6.10
CA TRP A 58 -11.43 6.62 5.50
C TRP A 58 -12.06 7.93 5.00
N GLU A 59 -13.29 7.89 4.49
CA GLU A 59 -14.06 9.09 4.14
C GLU A 59 -14.30 9.98 5.37
N GLU A 60 -14.60 9.38 6.51
CA GLU A 60 -14.77 10.08 7.78
C GLU A 60 -13.46 10.75 8.23
N ARG A 61 -12.35 10.01 8.18
CA ARG A 61 -11.01 10.55 8.53
C ARG A 61 -10.57 11.70 7.63
N PHE A 62 -10.81 11.61 6.33
CA PHE A 62 -10.48 12.68 5.38
C PHE A 62 -11.50 13.83 5.42
N GLY A 63 -12.66 13.65 6.05
CA GLY A 63 -13.76 14.59 5.97
C GLY A 63 -14.30 14.81 4.56
N GLN A 64 -13.99 13.90 3.62
CA GLN A 64 -14.33 14.00 2.21
C GLN A 64 -14.67 12.64 1.61
N LYS A 65 -15.54 12.64 0.61
CA LYS A 65 -15.90 11.41 -0.10
C LYS A 65 -14.75 10.93 -0.99
N LEU A 66 -14.50 9.62 -0.93
CA LEU A 66 -13.57 8.92 -1.83
C LEU A 66 -14.30 8.31 -3.03
N VAL A 67 -15.58 7.97 -2.84
CA VAL A 67 -16.42 7.32 -3.85
C VAL A 67 -17.72 8.08 -4.02
N ILE A 68 -18.05 8.37 -5.28
CA ILE A 68 -19.31 8.99 -5.66
C ILE A 68 -20.28 7.90 -6.11
N ARG A 69 -21.47 7.88 -5.51
CA ARG A 69 -22.58 7.02 -5.90
C ARG A 69 -23.75 7.86 -6.34
N GLU A 70 -24.21 7.65 -7.56
CA GLU A 70 -25.41 8.27 -8.11
C GLU A 70 -26.41 7.17 -8.40
N GLN A 71 -27.68 7.44 -8.12
CA GLN A 71 -28.75 6.47 -8.37
C GLN A 71 -28.79 6.08 -9.86
N GLY A 72 -28.81 4.79 -10.15
CA GLY A 72 -28.82 4.27 -11.53
C GLY A 72 -27.47 4.30 -12.26
N LYS A 73 -26.42 4.81 -11.63
CA LYS A 73 -25.07 4.83 -12.21
C LYS A 73 -24.09 3.95 -11.42
N ARG A 74 -23.03 3.53 -12.09
CA ARG A 74 -21.93 2.83 -11.40
C ARG A 74 -21.20 3.78 -10.47
N ALA A 75 -20.76 3.24 -9.34
CA ALA A 75 -19.88 3.97 -8.43
C ALA A 75 -18.59 4.37 -9.15
N ARG A 76 -18.14 5.59 -8.91
CA ARG A 76 -16.90 6.14 -9.45
C ARG A 76 -16.07 6.81 -8.35
N LEU A 77 -14.78 6.95 -8.57
CA LEU A 77 -13.94 7.66 -7.62
C LEU A 77 -14.25 9.16 -7.61
N SER A 78 -14.18 9.75 -6.45
CA SER A 78 -14.16 11.21 -6.29
C SER A 78 -12.82 11.80 -6.75
N PRO A 79 -12.69 13.13 -6.89
CA PRO A 79 -11.40 13.76 -7.16
C PRO A 79 -10.32 13.37 -6.14
N LEU A 80 -10.68 13.24 -4.85
CA LEU A 80 -9.74 12.81 -3.81
C LEU A 80 -9.33 11.34 -4.02
N GLY A 81 -10.29 10.44 -4.27
CA GLY A 81 -10.00 9.02 -4.55
C GLY A 81 -9.07 8.84 -5.76
N GLN A 82 -9.29 9.62 -6.82
CA GLN A 82 -8.42 9.64 -8.00
C GLN A 82 -7.00 10.14 -7.65
N LYS A 83 -6.90 11.19 -6.83
CA LYS A 83 -5.60 11.72 -6.40
C LYS A 83 -4.82 10.73 -5.54
N LEU A 84 -5.47 9.99 -4.67
CA LEU A 84 -4.82 8.95 -3.88
C LEU A 84 -4.25 7.83 -4.75
N LEU A 85 -5.02 7.36 -5.74
CA LEU A 85 -4.50 6.38 -6.70
C LEU A 85 -3.37 6.91 -7.57
N TRP A 86 -3.50 8.16 -8.00
CA TRP A 86 -2.43 8.81 -8.76
C TRP A 86 -1.14 8.92 -7.92
N ALA A 87 -1.24 9.33 -6.66
CA ALA A 87 -0.10 9.46 -5.76
C ALA A 87 0.59 8.10 -5.56
N GLU A 88 -0.17 7.05 -5.30
CA GLU A 88 0.35 5.69 -5.17
C GLU A 88 1.08 5.24 -6.42
N ARG A 89 0.46 5.37 -7.60
CA ARG A 89 1.08 5.03 -8.88
C ARG A 89 2.36 5.82 -9.14
N THR A 90 2.38 7.09 -8.75
CA THR A 90 3.56 7.96 -8.90
C THR A 90 4.70 7.49 -8.00
N VAL A 91 4.40 7.15 -6.75
CA VAL A 91 5.39 6.57 -5.84
C VAL A 91 5.93 5.26 -6.39
N MET A 92 5.05 4.35 -6.79
CA MET A 92 5.47 3.06 -7.35
C MET A 92 6.32 3.22 -8.62
N ALA A 93 5.94 4.10 -9.53
CA ALA A 93 6.71 4.34 -10.75
C ALA A 93 8.11 4.90 -10.48
N ASN A 94 8.23 5.80 -9.50
CA ASN A 94 9.50 6.46 -9.19
C ASN A 94 10.44 5.62 -8.32
N TYR A 95 9.88 4.80 -7.43
CA TYR A 95 10.68 4.06 -6.45
C TYR A 95 10.77 2.56 -6.71
N ALA A 96 9.94 1.99 -7.58
CA ALA A 96 9.91 0.55 -7.83
C ALA A 96 11.29 -0.02 -8.22
N VAL A 97 12.02 0.68 -9.09
CA VAL A 97 13.35 0.24 -9.56
C VAL A 97 14.36 0.28 -8.42
N GLN A 98 14.33 1.35 -7.61
CA GLN A 98 15.25 1.50 -6.47
C GLN A 98 14.96 0.47 -5.38
N MET A 99 13.68 0.25 -5.07
CA MET A 99 13.25 -0.75 -4.09
C MET A 99 13.64 -2.17 -4.54
N GLU A 100 13.49 -2.48 -5.82
CA GLU A 100 13.87 -3.80 -6.35
C GLU A 100 15.39 -4.02 -6.28
N LYS A 101 16.18 -3.01 -6.60
CA LYS A 101 17.64 -3.07 -6.46
C LYS A 101 18.02 -3.32 -4.99
N MET A 102 17.48 -2.54 -4.08
CA MET A 102 17.75 -2.67 -2.65
C MET A 102 17.29 -4.05 -2.11
N ARG A 103 16.13 -4.52 -2.53
CA ARG A 103 15.63 -5.86 -2.18
C ARG A 103 16.59 -6.95 -2.64
N THR A 104 17.11 -6.85 -3.86
CA THR A 104 18.06 -7.82 -4.41
C THR A 104 19.38 -7.80 -3.64
N GLU A 105 19.91 -6.63 -3.32
CA GLU A 105 21.14 -6.48 -2.55
C GLU A 105 20.98 -7.04 -1.12
N LEU A 106 19.87 -6.74 -0.44
CA LEU A 106 19.60 -7.27 0.90
C LEU A 106 19.38 -8.79 0.88
N ASN A 107 18.64 -9.32 -0.08
CA ASN A 107 18.47 -10.77 -0.22
C ASN A 107 19.81 -11.48 -0.43
N ALA A 108 20.70 -10.90 -1.24
CA ALA A 108 22.04 -11.47 -1.45
C ALA A 108 22.87 -11.42 -0.16
N ALA A 109 22.82 -10.30 0.58
CA ALA A 109 23.52 -10.17 1.85
C ALA A 109 23.01 -11.16 2.91
N PHE A 110 21.71 -11.31 3.04
CA PHE A 110 21.11 -12.30 3.95
C PHE A 110 21.43 -13.74 3.54
N ALA A 111 21.36 -14.05 2.24
CA ALA A 111 21.73 -15.38 1.76
C ALA A 111 23.20 -15.72 2.06
N ALA A 112 24.10 -14.74 2.02
CA ALA A 112 25.50 -14.92 2.37
C ALA A 112 25.73 -15.05 3.88
N ALA A 113 24.92 -14.36 4.71
CA ALA A 113 25.09 -14.33 6.17
C ALA A 113 24.38 -15.45 6.92
N CYS A 114 23.34 -16.03 6.32
CA CYS A 114 22.49 -17.00 6.99
C CYS A 114 22.62 -18.41 6.42
N ASN A 115 22.62 -19.40 7.32
CA ASN A 115 22.62 -20.81 6.94
C ASN A 115 21.34 -21.14 6.15
N PRO A 116 21.42 -21.98 5.08
CA PRO A 116 20.27 -22.31 4.24
C PRO A 116 19.09 -23.00 4.96
N ASP A 117 19.29 -23.44 6.20
CA ASP A 117 18.28 -24.10 7.04
C ASP A 117 17.60 -23.18 8.06
N ALA A 118 17.89 -21.88 8.05
CA ALA A 118 17.30 -20.94 8.99
C ALA A 118 15.98 -20.36 8.48
N ASP A 119 15.07 -20.08 9.43
CA ASP A 119 13.71 -19.62 9.19
C ASP A 119 13.60 -18.33 8.39
N ILE A 120 12.48 -18.15 7.69
CA ILE A 120 12.14 -16.95 6.92
C ILE A 120 12.05 -15.76 7.88
N VAL A 121 12.91 -14.74 7.67
CA VAL A 121 12.84 -13.48 8.37
C VAL A 121 12.11 -12.47 7.49
N THR A 122 10.90 -12.08 7.92
CA THR A 122 10.15 -10.98 7.29
C THR A 122 10.49 -9.68 7.99
N ILE A 123 11.13 -8.75 7.29
CA ILE A 123 11.38 -7.41 7.81
C ILE A 123 10.34 -6.48 7.19
N ALA A 124 9.35 -6.06 7.98
CA ALA A 124 8.41 -5.02 7.60
C ALA A 124 8.98 -3.67 8.07
N GLY A 125 9.31 -2.80 7.13
CA GLY A 125 9.78 -1.44 7.40
C GLY A 125 8.82 -0.41 6.82
N CYS A 126 8.51 0.64 7.59
CA CYS A 126 7.97 1.88 7.03
C CYS A 126 9.14 2.64 6.41
N PHE A 127 9.09 2.85 5.10
CA PHE A 127 10.07 3.70 4.44
C PHE A 127 9.66 5.16 4.67
N ASP A 128 10.36 5.84 5.55
CA ASP A 128 10.30 7.29 5.70
C ASP A 128 11.30 7.89 4.71
N PRO A 129 10.87 8.66 3.70
CA PRO A 129 11.78 9.28 2.73
C PRO A 129 12.75 10.28 3.36
N TRP A 130 12.54 10.65 4.63
CA TRP A 130 13.40 11.52 5.42
C TRP A 130 14.44 10.75 6.27
N LEU A 131 14.33 9.43 6.37
CA LEU A 131 15.41 8.64 6.96
C LEU A 131 16.59 8.67 6.01
N ALA A 132 17.62 9.38 6.44
CA ALA A 132 18.94 9.37 5.83
C ALA A 132 19.39 7.92 5.56
N PRO A 133 20.23 7.67 4.53
CA PRO A 133 20.70 6.33 4.23
C PRO A 133 21.18 5.67 5.51
N LEU A 134 20.69 4.46 5.77
CA LEU A 134 21.12 3.63 6.90
C LEU A 134 22.65 3.72 6.99
N PRO A 135 23.20 4.20 8.12
CA PRO A 135 24.64 4.29 8.23
C PRO A 135 25.25 2.92 8.02
N ALA A 136 26.37 2.87 7.31
CA ALA A 136 27.16 1.67 7.00
C ALA A 136 27.59 0.84 8.23
N LEU A 137 27.07 1.16 9.41
CA LEU A 137 27.34 0.54 10.71
C LEU A 137 26.61 -0.80 10.94
N LEU A 138 25.72 -1.24 10.04
CA LEU A 138 25.05 -2.54 10.17
C LEU A 138 25.77 -3.67 9.43
N PHE A 139 26.85 -3.37 8.71
CA PHE A 139 27.66 -4.38 8.06
C PHE A 139 29.15 -4.10 8.37
N PRO A 140 29.79 -5.00 9.14
CA PRO A 140 31.23 -4.96 9.29
C PRO A 140 31.96 -5.25 7.98
#